data_c9a3d677eaecd39061855e2869af0773
#
_entry.id   c9a3d677eaecd39061855e2869af0773
#
_cell.length_a   1.000
_cell.length_b   1.000
_cell.length_c   1.000
_cell.angle_alpha   90.00
_cell.angle_beta   90.00
_cell.angle_gamma   90.00
#
_symmetry.space_group_name_H-M   'P 1'
#
loop_
_entity.id
_entity.type
_entity.pdbx_description
1 polymer ?
#
loop_
_entity_poly.entity_id
_entity_poly.type
_entity_poly.pdbx_seq_one_letter_code
_entity_poly.pdbx_strand_id
1 'polypeptide(L)'
;MESRSFYNEILTEHNLRPEYKHDLPDANIVLEGVNPNCGDDIFLKLKVENDVIEDGAFVGDGCAISQASADIMLGMIVGKTKEEALKLGDMFLRMIQGEATDEEIDQLEEASALKDIAHMPARVKCAVLGWHTMEEVLKKYEISRWFIVQILDKTRIMAVRSLEIY
;
A
#
# COMPACT_ATOMS: atom_id res chain seq x y z
N MET A 1 10.05 26.82 -8.14
CA MET A 1 11.42 26.27 -7.99
C MET A 1 11.57 25.47 -6.71
N GLU A 2 11.00 25.91 -5.61
CA GLU A 2 11.07 25.18 -4.31
C GLU A 2 10.36 23.83 -4.32
N SER A 3 9.23 23.69 -5.00
CA SER A 3 8.45 22.43 -5.04
C SER A 3 9.19 21.25 -5.69
N ARG A 4 9.96 21.49 -6.75
CA ARG A 4 10.73 20.43 -7.41
C ARG A 4 11.92 19.94 -6.58
N SER A 5 12.53 20.80 -5.80
CA SER A 5 13.66 20.44 -4.91
C SER A 5 13.16 19.58 -3.76
N PHE A 6 12.07 20.00 -3.10
CA PHE A 6 11.46 19.27 -1.98
C PHE A 6 10.93 17.88 -2.40
N TYR A 7 10.29 17.79 -3.55
CA TYR A 7 9.86 16.54 -4.15
C TYR A 7 11.03 15.57 -4.35
N ASN A 8 12.14 16.04 -4.90
CA ASN A 8 13.32 15.22 -5.10
C ASN A 8 13.96 14.78 -3.78
N GLU A 9 13.92 15.60 -2.74
CA GLU A 9 14.46 15.27 -1.41
C GLU A 9 13.65 14.15 -0.75
N ILE A 10 12.32 14.26 -0.70
CA ILE A 10 11.44 13.23 -0.12
C ILE A 10 11.64 11.88 -0.82
N LEU A 11 11.56 11.84 -2.14
CA LEU A 11 11.75 10.59 -2.89
C LEU A 11 13.16 10.01 -2.70
N THR A 12 14.17 10.87 -2.65
CA THR A 12 15.56 10.46 -2.45
C THR A 12 15.73 9.85 -1.06
N GLU A 13 15.15 10.44 -0.02
CA GLU A 13 15.23 9.93 1.35
C GLU A 13 14.58 8.55 1.47
N HIS A 14 13.33 8.39 1.02
CA HIS A 14 12.63 7.12 1.03
C HIS A 14 13.27 6.04 0.15
N ASN A 15 14.04 6.43 -0.85
CA ASN A 15 14.76 5.49 -1.70
C ASN A 15 16.12 5.08 -1.12
N LEU A 16 16.83 6.01 -0.47
CA LEU A 16 18.14 5.74 0.14
C LEU A 16 18.04 5.12 1.54
N ARG A 17 16.99 5.45 2.28
CA ARG A 17 16.78 5.02 3.67
C ARG A 17 15.32 4.61 3.89
N PRO A 18 14.82 3.61 3.14
CA PRO A 18 13.45 3.15 3.32
C PRO A 18 13.27 2.56 4.72
N GLU A 19 12.24 2.98 5.41
CA GLU A 19 11.89 2.50 6.75
C GLU A 19 11.24 1.12 6.71
N TYR A 20 10.45 0.86 5.67
CA TYR A 20 9.60 -0.33 5.53
C TYR A 20 10.14 -1.37 4.55
N LYS A 21 11.32 -1.16 3.96
CA LYS A 21 11.94 -2.15 3.06
C LYS A 21 12.71 -3.22 3.86
N HIS A 22 11.99 -4.14 4.45
CA HIS A 22 12.53 -5.28 5.20
C HIS A 22 11.53 -6.44 5.19
N ASP A 23 11.96 -7.61 5.68
CA ASP A 23 11.05 -8.72 5.85
C ASP A 23 10.15 -8.53 7.08
N LEU A 24 8.95 -9.12 7.05
CA LEU A 24 7.98 -9.13 8.14
C LEU A 24 7.51 -10.58 8.34
N PRO A 25 8.22 -11.40 9.15
CA PRO A 25 7.92 -12.83 9.29
C PRO A 25 6.56 -13.13 9.93
N ASP A 26 6.03 -12.22 10.73
CA ASP A 26 4.73 -12.34 11.40
C ASP A 26 3.58 -11.66 10.63
N ALA A 27 3.82 -11.28 9.37
CA ALA A 27 2.76 -10.84 8.47
C ALA A 27 1.71 -11.95 8.31
N ASN A 28 0.44 -11.57 8.43
CA ASN A 28 -0.67 -12.48 8.15
C ASN A 28 -1.29 -12.28 6.77
N ILE A 29 -0.82 -11.29 6.04
CA ILE A 29 -1.24 -11.02 4.67
C ILE A 29 -0.01 -10.67 3.83
N VAL A 30 0.13 -11.33 2.68
CA VAL A 30 1.19 -11.06 1.70
C VAL A 30 0.57 -11.04 0.31
N LEU A 31 0.92 -10.04 -0.49
CA LEU A 31 0.53 -9.97 -1.89
C LEU A 31 1.67 -9.41 -2.74
N GLU A 32 1.88 -10.05 -3.89
CA GLU A 32 2.80 -9.61 -4.92
C GLU A 32 2.16 -8.55 -5.81
N GLY A 33 2.86 -7.45 -6.03
CA GLY A 33 2.52 -6.42 -7.00
C GLY A 33 3.59 -6.35 -8.09
N VAL A 34 3.18 -6.49 -9.34
CA VAL A 34 4.09 -6.53 -10.49
C VAL A 34 3.75 -5.41 -11.49
N ASN A 35 4.77 -4.67 -11.90
CA ASN A 35 4.70 -3.76 -13.04
C ASN A 35 5.72 -4.19 -14.11
N PRO A 36 5.32 -4.98 -15.09
CA PRO A 36 6.24 -5.55 -16.07
C PRO A 36 6.87 -4.49 -16.98
N ASN A 37 6.28 -3.30 -17.09
CA ASN A 37 6.82 -2.23 -17.94
C ASN A 37 8.12 -1.62 -17.37
N CYS A 38 8.28 -1.64 -16.04
CA CYS A 38 9.47 -1.12 -15.36
C CYS A 38 10.30 -2.21 -14.67
N GLY A 39 9.83 -3.45 -14.70
CA GLY A 39 10.45 -4.56 -13.96
C GLY A 39 10.27 -4.45 -12.45
N ASP A 40 9.26 -3.70 -12.00
CA ASP A 40 8.94 -3.63 -10.57
C ASP A 40 8.25 -4.92 -10.13
N ASP A 41 8.75 -5.52 -9.07
CA ASP A 41 8.22 -6.72 -8.44
C ASP A 41 8.35 -6.58 -6.92
N ILE A 42 7.27 -6.21 -6.25
CA ILE A 42 7.25 -5.96 -4.82
C ILE A 42 6.26 -6.89 -4.11
N PHE A 43 6.66 -7.43 -2.98
CA PHE A 43 5.81 -8.20 -2.08
C PHE A 43 5.43 -7.33 -0.89
N LEU A 44 4.18 -6.92 -0.85
CA LEU A 44 3.62 -6.18 0.28
C LEU A 44 3.24 -7.16 1.38
N LYS A 45 3.72 -6.91 2.59
CA LYS A 45 3.49 -7.72 3.79
C LYS A 45 2.81 -6.86 4.85
N LEU A 46 1.65 -7.29 5.31
CA LEU A 46 0.91 -6.58 6.34
C LEU A 46 0.59 -7.52 7.51
N LYS A 47 0.63 -6.97 8.71
CA LYS A 47 0.07 -7.57 9.91
C LYS A 47 -1.19 -6.81 10.29
N VAL A 48 -2.34 -7.45 10.09
CA VAL A 48 -3.66 -6.85 10.37
C VAL A 48 -4.33 -7.61 11.50
N GLU A 49 -4.66 -6.92 12.59
CA GLU A 49 -5.39 -7.47 13.72
C GLU A 49 -6.51 -6.51 14.13
N ASN A 50 -7.70 -7.04 14.41
CA ASN A 50 -8.87 -6.25 14.83
C ASN A 50 -9.16 -5.06 13.89
N ASP A 51 -9.04 -5.28 12.57
CA ASP A 51 -9.22 -4.28 11.52
C ASP A 51 -8.19 -3.12 11.52
N VAL A 52 -7.13 -3.23 12.31
CA VAL A 52 -6.02 -2.29 12.36
C VAL A 52 -4.78 -2.90 11.70
N ILE A 53 -4.11 -2.11 10.87
CA ILE A 53 -2.81 -2.45 10.29
C ILE A 53 -1.75 -2.18 11.37
N GLU A 54 -1.36 -3.21 12.11
CA GLU A 54 -0.42 -3.08 13.22
C GLU A 54 1.02 -2.88 12.74
N ASP A 55 1.36 -3.51 11.61
CA ASP A 55 2.70 -3.41 11.03
C ASP A 55 2.64 -3.68 9.52
N GLY A 56 3.67 -3.24 8.80
CA GLY A 56 3.78 -3.41 7.38
C GLY A 56 5.22 -3.33 6.90
N ALA A 57 5.51 -4.03 5.82
CA ALA A 57 6.81 -4.01 5.15
C ALA A 57 6.66 -4.36 3.68
N PHE A 58 7.69 -4.13 2.91
CA PHE A 58 7.79 -4.65 1.56
C PHE A 58 9.19 -5.18 1.27
N VAL A 59 9.25 -6.18 0.40
CA VAL A 59 10.50 -6.70 -0.15
C VAL A 59 10.38 -6.80 -1.66
N GLY A 60 11.48 -7.06 -2.33
CA GLY A 60 11.54 -7.14 -3.79
C GLY A 60 12.30 -5.98 -4.42
N ASP A 61 12.21 -5.88 -5.72
CA ASP A 61 12.94 -4.90 -6.52
C ASP A 61 11.98 -3.99 -7.31
N GLY A 62 12.41 -2.78 -7.51
CA GLY A 62 11.66 -1.80 -8.28
C GLY A 62 12.44 -0.54 -8.55
N CYS A 63 11.88 0.34 -9.37
CA CYS A 63 12.48 1.64 -9.64
C CYS A 63 12.42 2.55 -8.39
N ALA A 64 13.17 3.64 -8.40
CA ALA A 64 13.20 4.60 -7.30
C ALA A 64 11.79 5.12 -6.92
N ILE A 65 10.91 5.30 -7.90
CA ILE A 65 9.54 5.80 -7.67
C ILE A 65 8.65 4.74 -7.03
N SER A 66 8.68 3.49 -7.52
CA SER A 66 7.86 2.43 -6.95
C SER A 66 8.24 2.11 -5.51
N GLN A 67 9.53 2.07 -5.21
CA GLN A 67 10.03 1.80 -3.86
C GLN A 67 9.74 2.95 -2.89
N ALA A 68 10.02 4.20 -3.29
CA ALA A 68 9.72 5.35 -2.46
C ALA A 68 8.21 5.49 -2.19
N SER A 69 7.39 5.28 -3.21
CA SER A 69 5.93 5.32 -3.07
C SER A 69 5.40 4.24 -2.11
N ALA A 70 5.93 3.02 -2.17
CA ALA A 70 5.56 1.94 -1.25
C ALA A 70 5.98 2.25 0.20
N ASP A 71 7.17 2.80 0.39
CA ASP A 71 7.68 3.20 1.70
C ASP A 71 6.83 4.32 2.33
N ILE A 72 6.54 5.38 1.57
CA ILE A 72 5.65 6.48 1.98
C ILE A 72 4.25 5.94 2.33
N MET A 73 3.68 5.09 1.49
CA MET A 73 2.38 4.48 1.73
C MET A 73 2.34 3.75 3.06
N LEU A 74 3.32 2.90 3.32
CA LEU A 74 3.39 2.13 4.57
C LEU A 74 3.50 3.04 5.79
N GLY A 75 4.30 4.12 5.71
CA GLY A 75 4.37 5.13 6.76
C GLY A 75 3.03 5.80 7.08
N MET A 76 2.16 5.91 6.08
CA MET A 76 0.83 6.49 6.24
C MET A 76 -0.21 5.51 6.79
N ILE A 77 -0.15 4.23 6.42
CA ILE A 77 -1.21 3.26 6.74
C ILE A 77 -0.93 2.43 8.00
N VAL A 78 0.32 2.26 8.41
CA VAL A 78 0.64 1.56 9.66
C VAL A 78 0.05 2.31 10.86
N GLY A 79 -0.63 1.60 11.73
CA GLY A 79 -1.37 2.14 12.87
C GLY A 79 -2.80 2.60 12.56
N LYS A 80 -3.22 2.56 11.30
CA LYS A 80 -4.57 2.95 10.88
C LYS A 80 -5.46 1.73 10.69
N THR A 81 -6.77 1.97 10.70
CA THR A 81 -7.74 0.93 10.33
C THR A 81 -7.68 0.64 8.82
N LYS A 82 -8.14 -0.53 8.44
CA LYS A 82 -8.26 -0.90 7.01
C LYS A 82 -9.10 0.12 6.23
N GLU A 83 -10.18 0.60 6.83
CA GLU A 83 -11.07 1.60 6.22
C GLU A 83 -10.33 2.92 5.96
N GLU A 84 -9.58 3.41 6.94
CA GLU A 84 -8.74 4.61 6.79
C GLU A 84 -7.66 4.43 5.73
N ALA A 85 -7.01 3.26 5.69
CA ALA A 85 -6.00 2.94 4.67
C ALA A 85 -6.60 2.91 3.25
N LEU A 86 -7.77 2.30 3.08
CA LEU A 86 -8.49 2.28 1.79
C LEU A 86 -8.91 3.69 1.35
N LYS A 87 -9.33 4.53 2.28
CA LYS A 87 -9.66 5.93 2.00
C LYS A 87 -8.43 6.72 1.54
N LEU A 88 -7.29 6.54 2.19
CA LEU A 88 -6.02 7.16 1.77
C LEU A 88 -5.60 6.66 0.37
N GLY A 89 -5.77 5.37 0.09
CA GLY A 89 -5.53 4.80 -1.23
C GLY A 89 -6.38 5.45 -2.33
N ASP A 90 -7.69 5.58 -2.08
CA ASP A 90 -8.60 6.26 -3.01
C ASP A 90 -8.18 7.72 -3.26
N MET A 91 -7.87 8.48 -2.21
CA MET A 91 -7.41 9.85 -2.35
C MET A 91 -6.10 9.95 -3.14
N PHE A 92 -5.15 9.04 -2.90
CA PHE A 92 -3.89 9.01 -3.64
C PHE A 92 -4.12 8.72 -5.13
N LEU A 93 -4.92 7.71 -5.47
CA LEU A 93 -5.22 7.37 -6.86
C LEU A 93 -5.96 8.51 -7.57
N ARG A 94 -6.88 9.18 -6.91
CA ARG A 94 -7.57 10.36 -7.44
C ARG A 94 -6.62 11.55 -7.63
N MET A 95 -5.65 11.74 -6.74
CA MET A 95 -4.60 12.75 -6.91
C MET A 95 -3.78 12.48 -8.18
N ILE A 96 -3.37 11.24 -8.40
CA ILE A 96 -2.62 10.85 -9.61
C ILE A 96 -3.47 11.02 -10.88
N GLN A 97 -4.79 10.88 -10.79
CA GLN A 97 -5.73 11.11 -11.90
C GLN A 97 -6.07 12.60 -12.10
N GLY A 98 -5.65 13.46 -11.18
CA GLY A 98 -5.97 14.88 -11.23
C GLY A 98 -7.39 15.22 -10.76
N GLU A 99 -8.03 14.33 -10.00
CA GLU A 99 -9.42 14.43 -9.54
C GLU A 99 -9.55 14.74 -8.03
N ALA A 100 -8.44 14.71 -7.28
CA ALA A 100 -8.45 15.01 -5.85
C ALA A 100 -8.56 16.53 -5.60
N THR A 101 -9.28 16.90 -4.53
CA THR A 101 -9.33 18.28 -4.07
C THR A 101 -8.04 18.67 -3.34
N ASP A 102 -7.82 19.97 -3.15
CA ASP A 102 -6.62 20.45 -2.43
C ASP A 102 -6.63 19.95 -0.97
N GLU A 103 -7.79 19.87 -0.33
CA GLU A 103 -7.93 19.33 1.03
C GLU A 103 -7.61 17.84 1.11
N GLU A 104 -7.95 17.05 0.08
CA GLU A 104 -7.58 15.63 0.00
C GLU A 104 -6.08 15.45 -0.22
N ILE A 105 -5.47 16.32 -1.04
CA ILE A 105 -4.02 16.29 -1.28
C ILE A 105 -3.26 16.64 0.00
N ASP A 106 -3.74 17.61 0.78
CA ASP A 106 -3.13 17.96 2.07
C ASP A 106 -3.17 16.79 3.08
N GLN A 107 -4.23 15.97 3.06
CA GLN A 107 -4.33 14.77 3.89
C GLN A 107 -3.35 13.65 3.49
N LEU A 108 -2.82 13.71 2.28
CA LEU A 108 -1.84 12.73 1.78
C LEU A 108 -0.41 13.01 2.27
N GLU A 109 -0.19 14.09 3.03
CA GLU A 109 1.10 14.42 3.65
C GLU A 109 2.29 14.24 2.66
N GLU A 110 3.27 13.39 2.99
CA GLU A 110 4.43 13.14 2.12
C GLU A 110 4.07 12.51 0.77
N ALA A 111 2.97 11.75 0.69
CA ALA A 111 2.52 11.17 -0.58
C ALA A 111 2.10 12.24 -1.59
N SER A 112 1.76 13.45 -1.14
CA SER A 112 1.48 14.60 -2.01
C SER A 112 2.69 15.00 -2.88
N ALA A 113 3.90 14.65 -2.46
CA ALA A 113 5.12 14.84 -3.25
C ALA A 113 5.12 14.08 -4.59
N LEU A 114 4.26 13.05 -4.71
CA LEU A 114 4.08 12.28 -5.95
C LEU A 114 3.06 12.90 -6.92
N LYS A 115 2.44 14.04 -6.59
CA LYS A 115 1.41 14.71 -7.41
C LYS A 115 1.86 14.94 -8.85
N ASP A 116 3.10 15.40 -9.05
CA ASP A 116 3.62 15.74 -10.37
C ASP A 116 3.83 14.50 -11.27
N ILE A 117 3.84 13.30 -10.68
CA ILE A 117 3.91 12.04 -11.44
C ILE A 117 2.68 11.87 -12.36
N ALA A 118 1.56 12.49 -12.05
CA ALA A 118 0.37 12.53 -12.93
C ALA A 118 0.69 12.96 -14.37
N HIS A 119 1.72 13.82 -14.53
CA HIS A 119 2.17 14.31 -15.83
C HIS A 119 3.24 13.42 -16.49
N MET A 120 3.57 12.28 -15.90
CA MET A 120 4.59 11.35 -16.35
C MET A 120 3.99 9.94 -16.59
N PRO A 121 3.27 9.70 -17.71
CA PRO A 121 2.50 8.47 -17.90
C PRO A 121 3.29 7.17 -17.73
N ALA A 122 4.57 7.18 -18.12
CA ALA A 122 5.46 6.03 -17.95
C ALA A 122 5.77 5.72 -16.47
N ARG A 123 5.61 6.71 -15.58
CA ARG A 123 5.92 6.58 -14.14
C ARG A 123 4.69 6.41 -13.24
N VAL A 124 3.51 6.73 -13.76
CA VAL A 124 2.25 6.57 -13.03
C VAL A 124 2.11 5.14 -12.51
N LYS A 125 2.37 4.14 -13.37
CA LYS A 125 2.27 2.72 -12.99
C LYS A 125 3.23 2.32 -11.86
N CYS A 126 4.41 2.93 -11.82
CA CYS A 126 5.36 2.72 -10.73
C CYS A 126 4.84 3.33 -9.41
N ALA A 127 4.34 4.57 -9.46
CA ALA A 127 3.85 5.26 -8.27
C ALA A 127 2.62 4.60 -7.64
N VAL A 128 1.72 4.06 -8.44
CA VAL A 128 0.47 3.46 -7.95
C VAL A 128 0.60 1.98 -7.57
N LEU A 129 1.70 1.31 -7.88
CA LEU A 129 1.84 -0.14 -7.71
C LEU A 129 1.58 -0.58 -6.26
N GLY A 130 2.25 0.02 -5.29
CA GLY A 130 2.07 -0.30 -3.88
C GLY A 130 0.65 -0.04 -3.39
N TRP A 131 0.06 1.08 -3.81
CA TRP A 131 -1.30 1.48 -3.43
C TRP A 131 -2.37 0.53 -3.97
N HIS A 132 -2.28 0.12 -5.24
CA HIS A 132 -3.17 -0.91 -5.78
C HIS A 132 -2.99 -2.27 -5.11
N THR A 133 -1.76 -2.65 -4.82
CA THR A 133 -1.47 -3.89 -4.10
C THR A 133 -2.06 -3.86 -2.69
N MET A 134 -1.96 -2.75 -1.98
CA MET A 134 -2.58 -2.55 -0.67
C MET A 134 -4.10 -2.64 -0.74
N GLU A 135 -4.74 -1.95 -1.68
CA GLU A 135 -6.19 -2.03 -1.86
C GLU A 135 -6.66 -3.46 -2.13
N GLU A 136 -5.97 -4.18 -3.00
CA GLU A 136 -6.32 -5.55 -3.37
C GLU A 136 -6.18 -6.50 -2.17
N VAL A 137 -5.08 -6.38 -1.40
CA VAL A 137 -4.86 -7.23 -0.23
C VAL A 137 -5.89 -6.99 0.86
N LEU A 138 -6.26 -5.74 1.13
CA LEU A 138 -7.24 -5.41 2.17
C LEU A 138 -8.65 -5.85 1.76
N LYS A 139 -9.03 -5.73 0.50
CA LYS A 139 -10.30 -6.22 -0.03
C LYS A 139 -10.39 -7.75 0.04
N LYS A 140 -9.34 -8.47 -0.31
CA LYS A 140 -9.27 -9.93 -0.19
C LYS A 140 -9.37 -10.41 1.26
N TYR A 141 -8.74 -9.70 2.19
CA TYR A 141 -8.83 -10.01 3.61
C TYR A 141 -10.25 -9.92 4.15
N GLU A 142 -11.04 -8.94 3.74
CA GLU A 142 -12.45 -8.82 4.13
C GLU A 142 -13.29 -9.99 3.61
N ILE A 143 -13.12 -10.38 2.36
CA ILE A 143 -13.85 -11.50 1.76
C ILE A 143 -13.55 -12.81 2.51
N SER A 144 -12.28 -13.08 2.79
CA SER A 144 -11.86 -14.27 3.52
C SER A 144 -12.46 -14.32 4.92
N ARG A 145 -12.46 -13.20 5.63
CA ARG A 145 -13.04 -13.08 6.97
C ARG A 145 -14.55 -13.25 6.96
N TRP A 146 -15.23 -12.69 5.99
CA TRP A 146 -16.68 -12.87 5.81
C TRP A 146 -17.05 -14.34 5.55
N PHE A 147 -16.27 -15.04 4.71
CA PHE A 147 -16.46 -16.47 4.44
C PHE A 147 -16.25 -17.32 5.69
N ILE A 148 -15.25 -17.04 6.50
CA ILE A 148 -14.97 -17.75 7.76
C ILE A 148 -16.11 -17.54 8.75
N VAL A 149 -16.61 -16.31 8.91
CA VAL A 149 -17.76 -16.00 9.78
C VAL A 149 -19.02 -16.74 9.33
N GLN A 150 -19.30 -16.78 8.02
CA GLN A 150 -20.45 -17.52 7.46
C GLN A 150 -20.34 -19.03 7.67
N ILE A 151 -19.13 -19.59 7.57
CA ILE A 151 -18.89 -21.02 7.83
C ILE A 151 -19.06 -21.34 9.32
N LEU A 152 -18.53 -20.50 10.20
CA LEU A 152 -18.64 -20.68 11.66
C LEU A 152 -20.08 -20.53 12.16
N ASP A 153 -20.88 -19.66 11.53
CA ASP A 153 -22.29 -19.47 11.88
C ASP A 153 -23.17 -20.62 11.37
N LYS A 154 -22.80 -21.26 10.26
CA LYS A 154 -23.55 -22.41 9.69
C LYS A 154 -23.15 -23.77 10.27
N THR A 155 -21.95 -23.87 10.80
CA THR A 155 -21.44 -25.11 11.36
C THR A 155 -20.93 -24.87 12.78
N ARG A 156 -21.71 -25.15 13.74
CA ARG A 156 -21.35 -25.19 15.18
C ARG A 156 -20.23 -26.20 15.48
N ILE A 157 -19.41 -26.57 14.51
CA ILE A 157 -18.37 -27.61 14.59
C ILE A 157 -17.13 -27.26 13.80
N MET A 158 -16.00 -27.32 14.53
CA MET A 158 -14.61 -27.51 14.13
C MET A 158 -13.78 -26.29 13.73
N ALA A 159 -12.70 -26.18 14.50
CA ALA A 159 -11.51 -25.39 14.23
C ALA A 159 -11.04 -25.58 12.78
N VAL A 160 -11.07 -24.53 12.01
CA VAL A 160 -10.42 -24.49 10.71
C VAL A 160 -8.94 -24.14 10.94
N ARG A 161 -8.05 -25.07 10.57
CA ARG A 161 -6.64 -24.81 10.41
C ARG A 161 -6.43 -23.69 9.40
N SER A 162 -5.46 -22.85 9.68
CA SER A 162 -4.94 -21.78 8.83
C SER A 162 -5.12 -22.07 7.34
N LEU A 163 -5.94 -21.28 6.67
CA LEU A 163 -5.86 -21.13 5.22
C LEU A 163 -4.61 -20.29 4.93
N GLU A 164 -3.54 -20.94 4.51
CA GLU A 164 -2.44 -20.28 3.85
C GLU A 164 -2.98 -19.76 2.51
N ILE A 165 -3.17 -18.45 2.45
CA ILE A 165 -3.50 -17.77 1.19
C ILE A 165 -2.15 -17.37 0.59
N TYR A 166 -1.72 -18.14 -0.40
CA TYR A 166 -0.64 -17.80 -1.31
C TYR A 166 -1.18 -16.91 -2.43
#